data_2680f653c48d2932a3bc2f304e5e559c
#
_entry.id   2680f653c48d2932a3bc2f304e5e559c
#
_cell.length_a   1.000
_cell.length_b   1.000
_cell.length_c   1.000
_cell.angle_alpha   90.00
_cell.angle_beta   90.00
_cell.angle_gamma   90.00
#
_symmetry.space_group_name_H-M   'P 1'
#
loop_
_entity.id
_entity.type
_entity.pdbx_description
1 polymer ?
#
loop_
_entity_poly.entity_id
_entity_poly.type
_entity_poly.pdbx_seq_one_letter_code
_entity_poly.pdbx_strand_id
1 'polypeptide(L)'
;MKVNCIIIEDEPLALERAKEYVLKLPLLNLLETFDNAIDALVFLKTNRVDLIFLDINLGEMSGIQLLETSAVKSQVIFTTAYQEYALKGFDLKVADYLLKPFTFERFVQAVDRAIQHLPKKQIVVTPNNFIFVKTENRLEKVFLREIIYIEGMRDYRRIHAAQKRIMTLQTFAEFERQIPPQIVCRVHKSYMIALDKIDSIEKNGIKIKDQIIPISETYKNRFFNLINHRAKL
;
A
#
# COMPACT_ATOMS: atom_id res chain seq x y z
N MET A 1 -2.43 9.75 -2.14
CA MET A 1 -1.69 8.81 -3.02
C MET A 1 -2.45 8.74 -4.32
N LYS A 2 -1.79 8.84 -5.47
CA LYS A 2 -2.45 8.68 -6.77
C LYS A 2 -2.39 7.22 -7.20
N VAL A 3 -3.46 6.74 -7.84
CA VAL A 3 -3.58 5.40 -8.45
C VAL A 3 -3.06 5.52 -9.89
N ASN A 4 -1.98 4.83 -10.20
CA ASN A 4 -1.42 4.82 -11.55
C ASN A 4 -2.34 4.02 -12.47
N CYS A 5 -2.82 4.65 -13.54
CA CYS A 5 -3.71 3.98 -14.49
C CYS A 5 -3.25 4.15 -15.94
N ILE A 6 -3.72 3.25 -16.79
CA ILE A 6 -3.64 3.33 -18.24
C ILE A 6 -5.01 3.12 -18.86
N ILE A 7 -5.18 3.56 -20.09
CA ILE A 7 -6.37 3.32 -20.91
C ILE A 7 -5.93 2.55 -22.15
N ILE A 8 -6.65 1.47 -22.50
CA ILE A 8 -6.43 0.69 -23.72
C ILE A 8 -7.75 0.67 -24.48
N GLU A 9 -7.79 1.40 -25.60
CA GLU A 9 -9.01 1.72 -26.36
C GLU A 9 -8.66 2.10 -27.79
N ASP A 10 -9.17 1.38 -28.78
CA ASP A 10 -8.87 1.61 -30.20
C ASP A 10 -9.80 2.66 -30.86
N GLU A 11 -10.94 2.98 -30.22
CA GLU A 11 -11.86 3.99 -30.73
C GLU A 11 -11.46 5.39 -30.22
N PRO A 12 -11.02 6.34 -31.10
CA PRO A 12 -10.48 7.63 -30.66
C PRO A 12 -11.43 8.47 -29.81
N LEU A 13 -12.74 8.46 -30.14
CA LEU A 13 -13.75 9.23 -29.37
C LEU A 13 -13.99 8.65 -27.96
N ALA A 14 -13.98 7.33 -27.84
CA ALA A 14 -14.12 6.66 -26.55
C ALA A 14 -12.86 6.85 -25.70
N LEU A 15 -11.68 6.79 -26.30
CA LEU A 15 -10.40 7.09 -25.65
C LEU A 15 -10.36 8.50 -25.07
N GLU A 16 -10.70 9.52 -25.89
CA GLU A 16 -10.71 10.92 -25.43
C GLU A 16 -11.72 11.14 -24.29
N ARG A 17 -12.90 10.53 -24.35
CA ARG A 17 -13.88 10.61 -23.27
C ARG A 17 -13.40 9.95 -21.98
N ALA A 18 -12.81 8.75 -22.08
CA ALA A 18 -12.23 8.07 -20.92
C ALA A 18 -11.09 8.89 -20.30
N LYS A 19 -10.23 9.47 -21.12
CA LYS A 19 -9.14 10.36 -20.70
C LYS A 19 -9.64 11.61 -19.99
N GLU A 20 -10.67 12.27 -20.51
CA GLU A 20 -11.32 13.39 -19.83
C GLU A 20 -11.84 13.00 -18.44
N TYR A 21 -12.45 11.83 -18.29
CA TYR A 21 -12.97 11.36 -17.01
C TYR A 21 -11.85 11.03 -16.02
N VAL A 22 -10.77 10.39 -16.49
CA VAL A 22 -9.58 10.13 -15.66
C VAL A 22 -8.98 11.43 -15.14
N LEU A 23 -8.83 12.45 -16.01
CA LEU A 23 -8.25 13.74 -15.65
C LEU A 23 -9.11 14.56 -14.66
N LYS A 24 -10.43 14.35 -14.66
CA LYS A 24 -11.35 14.95 -13.67
C LYS A 24 -11.21 14.38 -12.28
N LEU A 25 -10.59 13.20 -12.11
CA LEU A 25 -10.39 12.55 -10.81
C LEU A 25 -8.95 12.75 -10.30
N PRO A 26 -8.71 13.66 -9.33
CA PRO A 26 -7.36 13.96 -8.83
C PRO A 26 -6.62 12.76 -8.20
N LEU A 27 -7.38 11.73 -7.82
CA LEU A 27 -6.87 10.50 -7.25
C LEU A 27 -6.21 9.58 -8.30
N LEU A 28 -6.53 9.74 -9.59
CA LEU A 28 -5.94 8.99 -10.69
C LEU A 28 -4.71 9.70 -11.24
N ASN A 29 -3.75 8.92 -11.71
CA ASN A 29 -2.56 9.36 -12.42
C ASN A 29 -2.47 8.58 -13.73
N LEU A 30 -2.91 9.20 -14.83
CA LEU A 30 -2.81 8.59 -16.15
C LEU A 30 -1.34 8.52 -16.55
N LEU A 31 -0.82 7.32 -16.75
CA LEU A 31 0.56 7.09 -17.18
C LEU A 31 0.65 7.13 -18.69
N GLU A 32 -0.23 6.40 -19.39
CA GLU A 32 -0.19 6.27 -20.84
C GLU A 32 -1.55 5.82 -21.38
N THR A 33 -1.75 5.95 -22.69
CA THR A 33 -2.91 5.44 -23.43
C THR A 33 -2.44 4.62 -24.61
N PHE A 34 -3.16 3.54 -24.92
CA PHE A 34 -2.84 2.62 -26.01
C PHE A 34 -4.07 2.37 -26.88
N ASP A 35 -3.87 2.28 -28.17
CA ASP A 35 -4.89 1.93 -29.17
C ASP A 35 -4.88 0.45 -29.53
N ASN A 36 -3.95 -0.34 -28.97
CA ASN A 36 -3.80 -1.76 -29.19
C ASN A 36 -3.30 -2.51 -27.94
N ALA A 37 -3.58 -3.80 -27.88
CA ALA A 37 -3.22 -4.65 -26.75
C ALA A 37 -1.72 -4.96 -26.66
N ILE A 38 -1.01 -5.02 -27.80
CA ILE A 38 0.39 -5.47 -27.86
C ILE A 38 1.31 -4.45 -27.19
N ASP A 39 1.17 -3.16 -27.53
CA ASP A 39 1.98 -2.09 -26.96
C ASP A 39 1.70 -1.92 -25.46
N ALA A 40 0.43 -2.09 -25.08
CA ALA A 40 0.05 -2.11 -23.66
C ALA A 40 0.71 -3.25 -22.90
N LEU A 41 0.79 -4.47 -23.48
CA LEU A 41 1.49 -5.60 -22.87
C LEU A 41 2.99 -5.33 -22.67
N VAL A 42 3.64 -4.70 -23.64
CA VAL A 42 5.06 -4.31 -23.51
C VAL A 42 5.23 -3.31 -22.37
N PHE A 43 4.36 -2.32 -22.30
CA PHE A 43 4.39 -1.31 -21.22
C PHE A 43 4.16 -1.93 -19.84
N LEU A 44 3.22 -2.85 -19.71
CA LEU A 44 2.89 -3.53 -18.45
C LEU A 44 4.03 -4.40 -17.89
N LYS A 45 4.96 -4.88 -18.74
CA LYS A 45 6.13 -5.66 -18.31
C LYS A 45 7.15 -4.81 -17.54
N THR A 46 7.24 -3.52 -17.85
CA THR A 46 8.29 -2.62 -17.33
C THR A 46 7.75 -1.57 -16.37
N ASN A 47 6.45 -1.32 -16.39
CA ASN A 47 5.81 -0.27 -15.61
C ASN A 47 4.82 -0.84 -14.60
N ARG A 48 4.77 -0.22 -13.44
CA ARG A 48 3.79 -0.57 -12.42
C ARG A 48 2.49 0.18 -12.64
N VAL A 49 1.46 -0.53 -13.04
CA VAL A 49 0.10 -0.02 -13.22
C VAL A 49 -0.79 -0.58 -12.11
N ASP A 50 -1.59 0.26 -11.49
CA ASP A 50 -2.53 -0.14 -10.44
C ASP A 50 -3.94 -0.42 -11.01
N LEU A 51 -4.36 0.31 -12.05
CA LEU A 51 -5.68 0.21 -12.68
C LEU A 51 -5.59 0.30 -14.21
N ILE A 52 -6.34 -0.54 -14.91
CA ILE A 52 -6.45 -0.57 -16.38
C ILE A 52 -7.91 -0.35 -16.76
N PHE A 53 -8.18 0.68 -17.58
CA PHE A 53 -9.40 0.79 -18.34
C PHE A 53 -9.18 0.08 -19.68
N LEU A 54 -9.95 -0.94 -19.97
CA LEU A 54 -9.67 -1.88 -21.06
C LEU A 54 -10.89 -2.09 -21.92
N ASP A 55 -10.80 -1.70 -23.20
CA ASP A 55 -11.81 -2.16 -24.14
C ASP A 55 -11.65 -3.65 -24.42
N ILE A 56 -12.78 -4.30 -24.63
CA ILE A 56 -12.82 -5.71 -25.01
C ILE A 56 -12.40 -5.91 -26.48
N ASN A 57 -12.82 -5.00 -27.36
CA ASN A 57 -12.51 -5.07 -28.78
C ASN A 57 -11.33 -4.14 -29.11
N LEU A 58 -10.17 -4.71 -29.39
CA LEU A 58 -8.91 -3.99 -29.69
C LEU A 58 -8.26 -4.47 -30.99
N GLY A 59 -9.06 -4.80 -31.98
CA GLY A 59 -8.54 -5.27 -33.27
C GLY A 59 -7.96 -6.68 -33.21
N GLU A 60 -6.63 -6.85 -33.40
CA GLU A 60 -5.98 -8.16 -33.53
C GLU A 60 -6.03 -9.04 -32.28
N MET A 61 -6.01 -8.42 -31.09
CA MET A 61 -6.08 -9.11 -29.80
C MET A 61 -7.16 -8.47 -28.94
N SER A 62 -8.13 -9.26 -28.48
CA SER A 62 -9.16 -8.73 -27.59
C SER A 62 -8.62 -8.41 -26.19
N GLY A 63 -9.27 -7.47 -25.46
CA GLY A 63 -8.95 -7.19 -24.06
C GLY A 63 -9.06 -8.42 -23.16
N ILE A 64 -9.95 -9.36 -23.48
CA ILE A 64 -10.08 -10.64 -22.75
C ILE A 64 -8.83 -11.49 -22.97
N GLN A 65 -8.39 -11.67 -24.23
CA GLN A 65 -7.17 -12.41 -24.55
C GLN A 65 -5.92 -11.78 -23.92
N LEU A 66 -5.88 -10.45 -23.83
CA LEU A 66 -4.80 -9.75 -23.12
C LEU A 66 -4.73 -10.19 -21.66
N LEU A 67 -5.86 -10.29 -20.95
CA LEU A 67 -5.89 -10.72 -19.55
C LEU A 67 -5.58 -12.20 -19.36
N GLU A 68 -6.05 -13.06 -20.26
CA GLU A 68 -5.81 -14.50 -20.21
C GLU A 68 -4.34 -14.87 -20.49
N THR A 69 -3.69 -14.12 -21.39
CA THR A 69 -2.30 -14.39 -21.78
C THR A 69 -1.27 -13.73 -20.88
N SER A 70 -1.68 -12.77 -20.05
CA SER A 70 -0.78 -12.01 -19.19
C SER A 70 -1.15 -12.17 -17.72
N ALA A 71 -0.13 -12.34 -16.85
CA ALA A 71 -0.30 -12.33 -15.39
C ALA A 71 -0.46 -10.88 -14.87
N VAL A 72 -1.49 -10.16 -15.36
CA VAL A 72 -1.79 -8.79 -14.95
C VAL A 72 -2.16 -8.76 -13.46
N LYS A 73 -1.44 -7.98 -12.67
CA LYS A 73 -1.70 -7.78 -11.23
C LYS A 73 -2.55 -6.53 -10.95
N SER A 74 -2.80 -5.73 -11.98
CA SER A 74 -3.61 -4.51 -11.91
C SER A 74 -5.09 -4.85 -11.74
N GLN A 75 -5.86 -3.97 -11.13
CA GLN A 75 -7.30 -4.01 -11.22
C GLN A 75 -7.72 -3.62 -12.64
N VAL A 76 -8.77 -4.24 -13.17
CA VAL A 76 -9.26 -3.99 -14.52
C VAL A 76 -10.72 -3.54 -14.45
N ILE A 77 -11.02 -2.49 -15.20
CA ILE A 77 -12.39 -2.06 -15.51
C ILE A 77 -12.54 -2.22 -17.01
N PHE A 78 -13.44 -3.11 -17.43
CA PHE A 78 -13.78 -3.22 -18.85
C PHE A 78 -14.63 -2.04 -19.30
N THR A 79 -14.34 -1.56 -20.52
CA THR A 79 -15.19 -0.63 -21.28
C THR A 79 -15.61 -1.29 -22.57
N THR A 80 -16.91 -1.29 -22.93
CA THR A 80 -17.35 -1.96 -24.17
C THR A 80 -18.77 -1.53 -24.58
N ALA A 81 -19.08 -1.67 -25.86
CA ALA A 81 -20.43 -1.48 -26.41
C ALA A 81 -21.36 -2.70 -26.22
N TYR A 82 -20.83 -3.87 -25.79
CA TYR A 82 -21.55 -5.13 -25.80
C TYR A 82 -21.93 -5.62 -24.40
N GLN A 83 -23.22 -5.83 -24.15
CA GLN A 83 -23.73 -6.29 -22.84
C GLN A 83 -23.40 -7.76 -22.54
N GLU A 84 -23.24 -8.58 -23.55
CA GLU A 84 -22.99 -10.03 -23.43
C GLU A 84 -21.68 -10.38 -22.73
N TYR A 85 -20.71 -9.49 -22.77
CA TYR A 85 -19.43 -9.70 -22.10
C TYR A 85 -19.47 -9.41 -20.59
N ALA A 86 -20.56 -8.79 -20.07
CA ALA A 86 -20.71 -8.57 -18.64
C ALA A 86 -20.74 -9.90 -17.85
N LEU A 87 -21.28 -10.97 -18.44
CA LEU A 87 -21.29 -12.31 -17.82
C LEU A 87 -19.90 -12.96 -17.79
N LYS A 88 -19.10 -12.76 -18.84
CA LYS A 88 -17.71 -13.28 -18.91
C LYS A 88 -16.75 -12.52 -17.97
N GLY A 89 -17.05 -11.27 -17.64
CA GLY A 89 -16.27 -10.48 -16.68
C GLY A 89 -16.24 -11.08 -15.27
N PHE A 90 -17.24 -11.86 -14.88
CA PHE A 90 -17.27 -12.55 -13.59
C PHE A 90 -16.19 -13.65 -13.50
N ASP A 91 -15.94 -14.37 -14.59
CA ASP A 91 -14.91 -15.43 -14.63
C ASP A 91 -13.48 -14.86 -14.61
N LEU A 92 -13.29 -13.64 -15.13
CA LEU A 92 -12.00 -12.96 -15.25
C LEU A 92 -11.62 -12.12 -14.02
N LYS A 93 -12.48 -12.10 -12.98
CA LYS A 93 -12.25 -11.34 -11.72
C LYS A 93 -11.91 -9.86 -11.92
N VAL A 94 -12.55 -9.20 -12.91
CA VAL A 94 -12.39 -7.76 -13.12
C VAL A 94 -13.12 -6.96 -12.03
N ALA A 95 -12.67 -5.73 -11.76
CA ALA A 95 -13.22 -4.89 -10.70
C ALA A 95 -14.62 -4.36 -11.05
N ASP A 96 -14.84 -4.00 -12.31
CA ASP A 96 -16.12 -3.52 -12.80
C ASP A 96 -16.20 -3.54 -14.33
N TYR A 97 -17.39 -3.19 -14.84
CA TYR A 97 -17.73 -3.21 -16.26
C TYR A 97 -18.49 -1.92 -16.62
N LEU A 98 -18.05 -1.21 -17.65
CA LEU A 98 -18.65 0.02 -18.16
C LEU A 98 -19.21 -0.19 -19.57
N LEU A 99 -20.54 -0.18 -19.69
CA LEU A 99 -21.20 -0.24 -20.99
C LEU A 99 -21.17 1.14 -21.65
N LYS A 100 -20.62 1.25 -22.84
CA LYS A 100 -20.61 2.48 -23.66
C LYS A 100 -22.00 2.75 -24.26
N PRO A 101 -22.49 4.02 -24.24
CA PRO A 101 -21.89 5.18 -23.59
C PRO A 101 -22.15 5.18 -22.08
N PHE A 102 -21.15 5.48 -21.26
CA PHE A 102 -21.28 5.57 -19.81
C PHE A 102 -21.17 7.03 -19.31
N THR A 103 -21.84 7.31 -18.20
CA THR A 103 -21.80 8.62 -17.54
C THR A 103 -20.58 8.76 -16.65
N PHE A 104 -20.19 10.01 -16.33
CA PHE A 104 -19.11 10.28 -15.38
C PHE A 104 -19.39 9.69 -13.99
N GLU A 105 -20.65 9.74 -13.54
CA GLU A 105 -21.06 9.14 -12.27
C GLU A 105 -20.82 7.62 -12.25
N ARG A 106 -21.18 6.91 -13.34
CA ARG A 106 -20.98 5.47 -13.47
C ARG A 106 -19.48 5.12 -13.52
N PHE A 107 -18.67 5.98 -14.17
CA PHE A 107 -17.22 5.86 -14.18
C PHE A 107 -16.62 6.00 -12.77
N VAL A 108 -17.06 6.99 -11.98
CA VAL A 108 -16.61 7.16 -10.58
C VAL A 108 -16.94 5.94 -9.74
N GLN A 109 -18.15 5.38 -9.85
CA GLN A 109 -18.53 4.15 -9.12
C GLN A 109 -17.64 2.95 -9.48
N ALA A 110 -17.28 2.80 -10.75
CA ALA A 110 -16.38 1.73 -11.18
C ALA A 110 -14.96 1.91 -10.60
N VAL A 111 -14.45 3.14 -10.62
CA VAL A 111 -13.16 3.47 -10.02
C VAL A 111 -13.15 3.20 -8.52
N ASP A 112 -14.20 3.58 -7.80
CA ASP A 112 -14.31 3.32 -6.36
C ASP A 112 -14.29 1.82 -6.04
N ARG A 113 -15.00 1.00 -6.83
CA ARG A 113 -14.96 -0.46 -6.69
C ARG A 113 -13.55 -1.01 -6.94
N ALA A 114 -12.91 -0.59 -8.02
CA ALA A 114 -11.55 -1.02 -8.34
C ALA A 114 -10.56 -0.67 -7.21
N ILE A 115 -10.66 0.53 -6.64
CA ILE A 115 -9.78 0.97 -5.54
C ILE A 115 -9.98 0.14 -4.28
N GLN A 116 -11.22 -0.31 -3.99
CA GLN A 116 -11.49 -1.18 -2.84
C GLN A 116 -10.81 -2.55 -2.97
N HIS A 117 -10.63 -3.04 -4.20
CA HIS A 117 -9.98 -4.30 -4.51
C HIS A 117 -8.47 -4.16 -4.76
N LEU A 118 -7.98 -2.94 -4.95
CA LEU A 118 -6.53 -2.74 -4.94
C LEU A 118 -6.00 -3.32 -3.64
N PRO A 119 -4.95 -4.17 -3.70
CA PRO A 119 -4.28 -4.55 -2.48
C PRO A 119 -4.05 -3.23 -1.75
N LYS A 120 -4.71 -3.09 -0.58
CA LYS A 120 -4.38 -1.95 0.27
C LYS A 120 -2.87 -2.01 0.32
N LYS A 121 -2.21 -1.23 -0.56
CA LYS A 121 -0.83 -0.93 -0.32
C LYS A 121 -0.90 -0.56 1.14
N GLN A 122 -0.43 -1.48 2.00
CA GLN A 122 0.08 -0.97 3.25
C GLN A 122 0.80 0.26 2.77
N ILE A 123 0.22 1.41 3.08
CA ILE A 123 0.90 2.66 2.83
C ILE A 123 2.26 2.33 3.43
N VAL A 124 3.23 2.04 2.56
CA VAL A 124 4.56 2.46 2.84
C VAL A 124 4.37 3.97 2.73
N VAL A 125 3.75 4.52 3.76
CA VAL A 125 4.10 5.82 4.25
C VAL A 125 5.59 5.62 4.23
N THR A 126 6.30 6.26 3.29
CA THR A 126 7.70 6.56 3.59
C THR A 126 7.55 7.20 4.93
N PRO A 127 7.71 6.43 6.01
CA PRO A 127 7.37 6.94 7.32
C PRO A 127 8.27 8.12 7.36
N ASN A 128 7.78 9.27 7.70
CA ASN A 128 8.66 10.37 7.95
C ASN A 128 9.83 9.71 8.61
N ASN A 129 10.95 9.54 7.88
CA ASN A 129 12.06 8.68 8.33
C ASN A 129 12.54 9.12 9.71
N PHE A 130 11.76 10.03 10.31
CA PHE A 130 11.98 10.66 11.60
C PHE A 130 10.64 11.03 12.28
N ILE A 131 10.69 11.15 13.58
CA ILE A 131 9.65 11.78 14.43
C ILE A 131 10.27 12.98 15.16
N PHE A 132 9.42 13.90 15.59
CA PHE A 132 9.81 14.91 16.56
C PHE A 132 9.40 14.46 17.96
N VAL A 133 10.36 14.39 18.85
CA VAL A 133 10.18 13.99 20.24
C VAL A 133 10.29 15.24 21.11
N LYS A 134 9.24 15.50 21.90
CA LYS A 134 9.24 16.60 22.86
C LYS A 134 10.08 16.23 24.09
N THR A 135 11.19 16.90 24.27
CA THR A 135 11.98 16.86 25.50
C THR A 135 11.58 18.05 26.39
N GLU A 136 12.19 18.20 27.56
CA GLU A 136 11.87 19.31 28.49
C GLU A 136 12.03 20.70 27.83
N ASN A 137 13.04 20.87 26.99
CA ASN A 137 13.42 22.21 26.49
C ASN A 137 13.34 22.36 24.96
N ARG A 138 13.07 21.28 24.19
CA ARG A 138 13.09 21.33 22.72
C ARG A 138 12.33 20.18 22.06
N LEU A 139 12.04 20.34 20.77
CA LEU A 139 11.65 19.26 19.89
C LEU A 139 12.90 18.65 19.25
N GLU A 140 13.14 17.39 19.52
CA GLU A 140 14.29 16.65 18.99
C GLU A 140 13.89 15.75 17.84
N LYS A 141 14.56 15.91 16.69
CA LYS A 141 14.38 15.07 15.53
C LYS A 141 15.06 13.73 15.74
N VAL A 142 14.32 12.64 15.61
CA VAL A 142 14.80 11.26 15.77
C VAL A 142 14.46 10.46 14.53
N PHE A 143 15.47 9.96 13.83
CA PHE A 143 15.25 9.08 12.69
C PHE A 143 14.77 7.70 13.15
N LEU A 144 13.72 7.18 12.53
CA LEU A 144 13.13 5.90 12.93
C LEU A 144 14.13 4.74 12.83
N ARG A 145 15.00 4.76 11.81
CA ARG A 145 16.08 3.77 11.62
C ARG A 145 17.12 3.73 12.74
N GLU A 146 17.22 4.83 13.52
CA GLU A 146 18.17 4.94 14.63
C GLU A 146 17.59 4.39 15.94
N ILE A 147 16.27 4.28 16.03
CA ILE A 147 15.60 3.74 17.22
C ILE A 147 15.94 2.26 17.33
N ILE A 148 16.40 1.86 18.50
CA ILE A 148 16.67 0.46 18.84
C ILE A 148 15.48 -0.10 19.63
N TYR A 149 15.13 0.58 20.71
CA TYR A 149 13.92 0.31 21.49
C TYR A 149 13.52 1.54 22.32
N ILE A 150 12.29 1.55 22.80
CA ILE A 150 11.76 2.58 23.70
C ILE A 150 11.37 1.90 25.00
N GLU A 151 11.90 2.40 26.12
CA GLU A 151 11.69 1.88 27.46
C GLU A 151 10.84 2.83 28.30
N GLY A 152 9.89 2.30 29.05
CA GLY A 152 9.08 3.03 30.01
C GLY A 152 9.76 3.10 31.37
N MET A 153 9.95 4.32 31.87
CA MET A 153 10.56 4.61 33.16
C MET A 153 9.62 5.51 33.99
N ARG A 154 8.72 4.92 34.76
CA ARG A 154 7.67 5.68 35.50
C ARG A 154 6.93 6.64 34.57
N ASP A 155 7.06 7.94 34.75
CA ASP A 155 6.39 8.97 33.96
C ASP A 155 7.09 9.25 32.63
N TYR A 156 8.37 8.88 32.48
CA TYR A 156 9.18 9.13 31.30
C TYR A 156 9.25 7.91 30.39
N ARG A 157 9.58 8.17 29.13
CA ARG A 157 9.99 7.16 28.16
C ARG A 157 11.40 7.49 27.70
N ARG A 158 12.24 6.47 27.65
CA ARG A 158 13.61 6.58 27.16
C ARG A 158 13.70 5.93 25.80
N ILE A 159 14.03 6.72 24.78
CA ILE A 159 14.33 6.24 23.45
C ILE A 159 15.82 5.88 23.41
N HIS A 160 16.12 4.62 23.20
CA HIS A 160 17.47 4.15 22.93
C HIS A 160 17.72 4.20 21.43
N ALA A 161 18.45 5.21 20.97
CA ALA A 161 18.88 5.36 19.58
C ALA A 161 20.36 4.94 19.43
N ALA A 162 20.81 4.76 18.18
CA ALA A 162 22.14 4.23 17.88
C ALA A 162 23.27 5.03 18.56
N GLN A 163 23.15 6.36 18.62
CA GLN A 163 24.21 7.24 19.15
C GLN A 163 23.80 7.99 20.42
N LYS A 164 22.53 7.96 20.82
CA LYS A 164 22.02 8.77 21.94
C LYS A 164 20.84 8.13 22.64
N ARG A 165 20.58 8.60 23.86
CA ARG A 165 19.39 8.29 24.66
C ARG A 165 18.59 9.56 24.85
N ILE A 166 17.29 9.50 24.58
CA ILE A 166 16.40 10.68 24.65
C ILE A 166 15.30 10.39 25.66
N MET A 167 15.12 11.31 26.60
CA MET A 167 14.05 11.25 27.60
C MET A 167 12.87 12.12 27.15
N THR A 168 11.65 11.61 27.33
CA THR A 168 10.42 12.32 26.98
C THR A 168 9.27 11.91 27.88
N LEU A 169 8.29 12.82 28.05
CA LEU A 169 7.01 12.56 28.68
C LEU A 169 5.96 11.96 27.73
N GLN A 170 6.28 11.87 26.41
CA GLN A 170 5.38 11.26 25.45
C GLN A 170 5.04 9.83 25.86
N THR A 171 3.77 9.47 25.72
CA THR A 171 3.26 8.14 26.07
C THR A 171 3.52 7.12 24.95
N PHE A 172 3.46 5.83 25.27
CA PHE A 172 3.52 4.77 24.25
C PHE A 172 2.39 4.89 23.22
N ALA A 173 1.19 5.33 23.62
CA ALA A 173 0.07 5.53 22.72
C ALA A 173 0.33 6.64 21.68
N GLU A 174 1.08 7.69 22.07
CA GLU A 174 1.51 8.74 21.13
C GLU A 174 2.55 8.21 20.14
N PHE A 175 3.51 7.38 20.59
CA PHE A 175 4.44 6.72 19.70
C PHE A 175 3.75 5.75 18.74
N GLU A 176 2.78 4.95 19.20
CA GLU A 176 2.01 4.04 18.35
C GLU A 176 1.20 4.75 17.27
N ARG A 177 0.80 6.03 17.49
CA ARG A 177 0.15 6.87 16.47
C ARG A 177 1.12 7.45 15.45
N GLN A 178 2.36 7.72 15.85
CA GLN A 178 3.37 8.39 15.01
C GLN A 178 4.25 7.41 14.24
N ILE A 179 4.48 6.21 14.80
CA ILE A 179 5.42 5.24 14.27
C ILE A 179 4.64 4.01 13.78
N PRO A 180 4.80 3.62 12.50
CA PRO A 180 4.21 2.40 11.98
C PRO A 180 4.66 1.16 12.77
N PRO A 181 3.75 0.25 13.16
CA PRO A 181 4.07 -0.94 13.94
C PRO A 181 5.02 -1.90 13.21
N GLN A 182 5.15 -1.78 11.89
CA GLN A 182 6.13 -2.50 11.07
C GLN A 182 7.55 -2.02 11.27
N ILE A 183 7.76 -0.83 11.86
CA ILE A 183 9.09 -0.28 12.16
C ILE A 183 9.38 -0.45 13.64
N VAL A 184 8.54 0.11 14.51
CA VAL A 184 8.68 -0.01 15.97
C VAL A 184 7.36 -0.51 16.54
N CYS A 185 7.38 -1.65 17.19
CA CYS A 185 6.20 -2.35 17.67
C CYS A 185 6.22 -2.46 19.21
N ARG A 186 5.05 -2.32 19.83
CA ARG A 186 4.91 -2.53 21.27
C ARG A 186 4.85 -4.02 21.59
N VAL A 187 5.70 -4.47 22.51
CA VAL A 187 5.83 -5.87 22.91
C VAL A 187 5.55 -6.10 24.40
N HIS A 188 5.55 -5.02 25.17
CA HIS A 188 5.32 -5.07 26.62
C HIS A 188 4.68 -3.76 27.10
N LYS A 189 4.07 -3.75 28.30
CA LYS A 189 3.56 -2.51 28.90
C LYS A 189 4.62 -1.40 29.02
N SER A 190 5.90 -1.80 29.12
CA SER A 190 7.03 -0.89 29.30
C SER A 190 8.03 -0.89 28.13
N TYR A 191 7.75 -1.60 27.01
CA TYR A 191 8.70 -1.67 25.90
C TYR A 191 8.04 -1.61 24.52
N MET A 192 8.65 -0.81 23.63
CA MET A 192 8.47 -0.89 22.18
C MET A 192 9.84 -1.16 21.55
N ILE A 193 9.90 -1.97 20.50
CA ILE A 193 11.14 -2.38 19.85
C ILE A 193 11.13 -2.12 18.35
N ALA A 194 12.29 -1.78 17.79
CA ALA A 194 12.46 -1.72 16.34
C ALA A 194 12.65 -3.15 15.81
N LEU A 195 11.80 -3.54 14.85
CA LEU A 195 11.76 -4.92 14.34
C LEU A 195 13.02 -5.31 13.54
N ASP A 196 13.71 -4.33 12.95
CA ASP A 196 14.98 -4.52 12.23
C ASP A 196 16.21 -4.62 13.14
N LYS A 197 16.05 -4.42 14.45
CA LYS A 197 17.12 -4.49 15.45
C LYS A 197 17.05 -5.75 16.32
N ILE A 198 16.14 -6.66 16.01
CA ILE A 198 16.03 -7.95 16.70
C ILE A 198 17.19 -8.85 16.29
N ASP A 199 17.96 -9.31 17.26
CA ASP A 199 19.03 -10.30 17.05
C ASP A 199 18.46 -11.72 17.09
N SER A 200 17.64 -12.04 18.11
CA SER A 200 16.97 -13.33 18.24
C SER A 200 15.68 -13.22 19.08
N ILE A 201 14.81 -14.19 18.89
CA ILE A 201 13.61 -14.37 19.74
C ILE A 201 13.81 -15.64 20.55
N GLU A 202 13.88 -15.50 21.86
CA GLU A 202 14.18 -16.55 22.80
C GLU A 202 12.94 -16.87 23.67
N LYS A 203 13.02 -17.95 24.44
CA LYS A 203 11.94 -18.40 25.33
C LYS A 203 11.51 -17.33 26.34
N ASN A 204 12.48 -16.50 26.77
CA ASN A 204 12.29 -15.47 27.82
C ASN A 204 12.09 -14.06 27.27
N GLY A 205 12.12 -13.85 25.94
CA GLY A 205 11.94 -12.54 25.35
C GLY A 205 12.66 -12.33 24.02
N ILE A 206 12.83 -11.07 23.67
CA ILE A 206 13.47 -10.62 22.43
C ILE A 206 14.85 -10.09 22.78
N LYS A 207 15.88 -10.68 22.18
CA LYS A 207 17.26 -10.22 22.33
C LYS A 207 17.53 -9.10 21.33
N ILE A 208 18.00 -7.99 21.87
CA ILE A 208 18.46 -6.83 21.09
C ILE A 208 19.78 -6.36 21.73
N LYS A 209 20.90 -6.58 21.07
CA LYS A 209 22.24 -6.37 21.61
C LYS A 209 22.41 -7.14 22.94
N ASP A 210 22.75 -6.42 24.00
CA ASP A 210 22.98 -6.99 25.33
C ASP A 210 21.71 -7.04 26.23
N GLN A 211 20.54 -6.71 25.66
CA GLN A 211 19.28 -6.66 26.39
C GLN A 211 18.32 -7.77 25.98
N ILE A 212 17.68 -8.38 26.97
CA ILE A 212 16.53 -9.27 26.74
C ILE A 212 15.26 -8.52 27.16
N ILE A 213 14.41 -8.20 26.18
CA ILE A 213 13.18 -7.46 26.36
C ILE A 213 12.00 -8.45 26.46
N PRO A 214 11.23 -8.44 27.55
CA PRO A 214 10.13 -9.37 27.73
C PRO A 214 8.97 -9.10 26.77
N ILE A 215 8.28 -10.15 26.36
CA ILE A 215 7.01 -10.07 25.61
C ILE A 215 5.88 -10.39 26.58
N SER A 216 4.90 -9.49 26.71
CA SER A 216 3.71 -9.81 27.49
C SER A 216 2.63 -10.45 26.62
N GLU A 217 1.79 -11.30 27.20
CA GLU A 217 0.74 -12.05 26.49
C GLU A 217 -0.19 -11.12 25.69
N THR A 218 -0.48 -9.93 26.20
CA THR A 218 -1.33 -8.93 25.54
C THR A 218 -0.80 -8.50 24.15
N TYR A 219 0.53 -8.46 23.97
CA TYR A 219 1.14 -7.98 22.73
C TYR A 219 1.69 -9.11 21.84
N LYS A 220 1.74 -10.33 22.37
CA LYS A 220 2.37 -11.50 21.73
C LYS A 220 1.80 -11.82 20.35
N ASN A 221 0.49 -11.94 20.24
CA ASN A 221 -0.16 -12.28 18.96
C ASN A 221 0.09 -11.22 17.88
N ARG A 222 -0.03 -9.94 18.26
CA ARG A 222 0.24 -8.83 17.34
C ARG A 222 1.70 -8.82 16.86
N PHE A 223 2.64 -9.04 17.78
CA PHE A 223 4.06 -9.11 17.48
C PHE A 223 4.40 -10.26 16.52
N PHE A 224 3.98 -11.49 16.81
CA PHE A 224 4.26 -12.64 15.97
C PHE A 224 3.61 -12.54 14.59
N ASN A 225 2.43 -11.95 14.47
CA ASN A 225 1.82 -11.66 13.18
C ASN A 225 2.70 -10.73 12.32
N LEU A 226 3.31 -9.68 12.92
CA LEU A 226 4.22 -8.79 12.22
C LEU A 226 5.51 -9.50 11.75
N ILE A 227 6.07 -10.38 12.59
CA ILE A 227 7.28 -11.16 12.24
C ILE A 227 6.97 -12.17 11.13
N ASN A 228 5.87 -12.93 11.23
CA ASN A 228 5.50 -13.94 10.25
C ASN A 228 5.20 -13.33 8.86
N HIS A 229 4.65 -12.12 8.81
CA HIS A 229 4.48 -11.39 7.56
C HIS A 229 5.80 -10.95 6.92
N ARG A 230 6.85 -10.70 7.72
CA ARG A 230 8.21 -10.39 7.22
C ARG A 230 9.00 -11.62 6.77
N ALA A 231 8.80 -12.77 7.43
CA ALA A 231 9.50 -14.02 7.11
C ALA A 231 8.99 -14.70 5.82
N LYS A 232 7.88 -14.25 5.26
CA LYS A 232 7.29 -14.75 3.99
C LYS A 232 7.66 -13.89 2.76
N LEU A 233 8.55 -12.94 2.90
CA LEU A 233 9.16 -12.14 1.83
C LEU A 233 10.61 -12.57 1.60
#